data_1de3c7c4a8adc9bf2ab872e7736cf892
#
_entry.id   1de3c7c4a8adc9bf2ab872e7736cf892
#
_cell.length_a   1.000
_cell.length_b   1.000
_cell.length_c   1.000
_cell.angle_alpha   90.00
_cell.angle_beta   90.00
_cell.angle_gamma   90.00
#
_symmetry.space_group_name_H-M   'P 1'
#
loop_
_entity.id
_entity.type
_entity.pdbx_description
1 polymer ?
#
loop_
_entity_poly.entity_id
_entity_poly.type
_entity_poly.pdbx_seq_one_letter_code
_entity_poly.pdbx_strand_id
1 'polypeptide(L)'
;MKSHSLAIAGLLSQYLPENAITGVLANIAVETGGSFDYTQKQKNGPGYGLFQFDYQKPYYFKYLEKEGLNDSAESQVMFMADAVYNNKSDAEGNYTGALDLGGPARKAIQKSFNEGSTADVTKTFSEKYEKPSKPNMDERLKSAEDFDKFKGLFTNPLSLP
;
A
#
# COMPACT_ATOMS: atom_id res chain seq x y z
N MET A 1 -19.50 -3.37 -2.93
CA MET A 1 -18.17 -2.73 -3.07
C MET A 1 -18.24 -1.65 -4.13
N LYS A 2 -17.66 -0.49 -3.84
CA LYS A 2 -17.63 0.61 -4.80
C LYS A 2 -16.63 0.30 -5.92
N SER A 3 -16.92 0.81 -7.14
CA SER A 3 -16.09 0.57 -8.32
C SER A 3 -14.64 1.03 -8.14
N HIS A 4 -14.40 2.14 -7.40
CA HIS A 4 -13.06 2.66 -7.16
C HIS A 4 -12.21 1.69 -6.33
N SER A 5 -12.78 1.12 -5.27
CA SER A 5 -12.05 0.15 -4.44
C SER A 5 -11.72 -1.11 -5.23
N LEU A 6 -12.63 -1.57 -6.08
CA LEU A 6 -12.38 -2.73 -6.92
C LEU A 6 -11.26 -2.46 -7.94
N ALA A 7 -11.24 -1.27 -8.53
CA ALA A 7 -10.18 -0.88 -9.46
C ALA A 7 -8.81 -0.87 -8.77
N ILE A 8 -8.73 -0.31 -7.57
CA ILE A 8 -7.48 -0.30 -6.79
C ILE A 8 -7.08 -1.73 -6.37
N ALA A 9 -8.03 -2.56 -5.98
CA ALA A 9 -7.75 -3.96 -5.65
C ALA A 9 -7.15 -4.70 -6.86
N GLY A 10 -7.71 -4.49 -8.05
CA GLY A 10 -7.18 -5.06 -9.29
C GLY A 10 -5.76 -4.59 -9.59
N LEU A 11 -5.49 -3.32 -9.33
CA LEU A 11 -4.15 -2.75 -9.49
C LEU A 11 -3.16 -3.37 -8.49
N LEU A 12 -3.54 -3.47 -7.22
CA LEU A 12 -2.71 -4.12 -6.19
C LEU A 12 -2.39 -5.57 -6.57
N SER A 13 -3.33 -6.28 -7.19
CA SER A 13 -3.13 -7.68 -7.58
C SER A 13 -2.02 -7.88 -8.61
N GLN A 14 -1.64 -6.83 -9.34
CA GLN A 14 -0.54 -6.88 -10.30
C GLN A 14 0.84 -6.81 -9.62
N TYR A 15 0.90 -6.31 -8.39
CA TYR A 15 2.17 -6.04 -7.69
C TYR A 15 2.34 -6.79 -6.38
N LEU A 16 1.26 -7.27 -5.78
CA LEU A 16 1.26 -7.90 -4.47
C LEU A 16 0.70 -9.32 -4.53
N PRO A 17 1.14 -10.21 -3.63
CA PRO A 17 0.51 -11.52 -3.51
C PRO A 17 -0.93 -11.39 -3.01
N GLU A 18 -1.76 -12.35 -3.38
CA GLU A 18 -3.18 -12.39 -3.04
C GLU A 18 -3.44 -12.12 -1.56
N ASN A 19 -2.63 -12.71 -0.70
CA ASN A 19 -2.78 -12.62 0.74
C ASN A 19 -2.64 -11.18 1.28
N ALA A 20 -1.98 -10.29 0.54
CA ALA A 20 -1.72 -8.92 0.97
C ALA A 20 -2.84 -7.94 0.60
N ILE A 21 -3.66 -8.26 -0.40
CA ILE A 21 -4.53 -7.27 -1.05
C ILE A 21 -5.55 -6.68 -0.10
N THR A 22 -6.27 -7.50 0.65
CA THR A 22 -7.34 -7.05 1.53
C THR A 22 -6.82 -6.11 2.63
N GLY A 23 -5.71 -6.47 3.28
CA GLY A 23 -5.15 -5.64 4.36
C GLY A 23 -4.58 -4.33 3.87
N VAL A 24 -3.95 -4.31 2.71
CA VAL A 24 -3.45 -3.07 2.09
C VAL A 24 -4.62 -2.20 1.65
N LEU A 25 -5.64 -2.79 1.03
CA LEU A 25 -6.84 -2.08 0.61
C LEU A 25 -7.55 -1.42 1.79
N ALA A 26 -7.62 -2.12 2.94
CA ALA A 26 -8.20 -1.58 4.17
C ALA A 26 -7.46 -0.34 4.66
N ASN A 27 -6.12 -0.37 4.60
CA ASN A 27 -5.30 0.79 4.94
C ASN A 27 -5.60 1.97 4.00
N ILE A 28 -5.67 1.72 2.69
CA ILE A 28 -6.00 2.76 1.70
C ILE A 28 -7.38 3.36 1.99
N ALA A 29 -8.36 2.53 2.34
CA ALA A 29 -9.71 2.99 2.67
C ALA A 29 -9.69 3.99 3.82
N VAL A 30 -8.96 3.70 4.89
CA VAL A 30 -8.86 4.59 6.05
C VAL A 30 -8.06 5.86 5.68
N GLU A 31 -6.94 5.70 5.00
CA GLU A 31 -6.08 6.82 4.61
C GLU A 31 -6.82 7.82 3.71
N THR A 32 -7.65 7.34 2.79
CA THR A 32 -8.37 8.19 1.84
C THR A 32 -9.79 8.54 2.28
N GLY A 33 -10.21 8.11 3.48
CA GLY A 33 -11.59 8.32 3.92
C GLY A 33 -12.62 7.64 3.02
N GLY A 34 -12.22 6.56 2.36
CA GLY A 34 -13.08 5.78 1.47
C GLY A 34 -13.15 6.27 0.04
N SER A 35 -12.40 7.32 -0.33
CA SER A 35 -12.43 7.86 -1.70
C SER A 35 -11.65 7.00 -2.70
N PHE A 36 -10.58 6.35 -2.27
CA PHE A 36 -9.63 5.63 -3.15
C PHE A 36 -9.08 6.52 -4.27
N ASP A 37 -8.98 7.83 -4.00
CA ASP A 37 -8.53 8.82 -4.96
C ASP A 37 -7.04 9.08 -4.79
N TYR A 38 -6.25 8.76 -5.81
CA TYR A 38 -4.79 8.93 -5.75
C TYR A 38 -4.37 10.41 -5.69
N THR A 39 -5.27 11.34 -5.98
CA THR A 39 -4.97 12.79 -5.91
C THR A 39 -5.38 13.41 -4.57
N GLN A 40 -5.93 12.60 -3.66
CA GLN A 40 -6.45 13.12 -2.40
C GLN A 40 -5.36 13.72 -1.53
N LYS A 41 -5.59 14.95 -1.07
CA LYS A 41 -4.71 15.64 -0.12
C LYS A 41 -5.33 15.58 1.26
N GLN A 42 -4.48 15.40 2.27
CA GLN A 42 -4.91 15.46 3.65
C GLN A 42 -5.38 16.87 4.00
N LYS A 43 -6.54 16.98 4.64
CA LYS A 43 -7.01 18.26 5.16
C LYS A 43 -6.10 18.68 6.32
N ASN A 44 -5.50 19.87 6.20
CA ASN A 44 -4.61 20.43 7.24
C ASN A 44 -3.38 19.57 7.55
N GLY A 45 -2.83 18.88 6.54
CA GLY A 45 -1.64 18.05 6.73
C GLY A 45 -0.93 17.75 5.43
N PRO A 46 0.25 17.07 5.49
CA PRO A 46 1.06 16.80 4.32
C PRO A 46 0.65 15.56 3.52
N GLY A 47 -0.27 14.73 4.03
CA GLY A 47 -0.63 13.48 3.41
C GLY A 47 -1.15 13.61 1.99
N TYR A 48 -0.68 12.73 1.09
CA TYR A 48 -1.03 12.76 -0.32
C TYR A 48 -1.27 11.35 -0.88
N GLY A 49 -2.31 11.21 -1.66
CA GLY A 49 -2.58 10.02 -2.47
C GLY A 49 -3.22 8.86 -1.73
N LEU A 50 -3.15 7.69 -2.35
CA LEU A 50 -3.77 6.46 -1.84
C LEU A 50 -3.27 6.08 -0.45
N PHE A 51 -1.98 6.26 -0.20
CA PHE A 51 -1.33 5.87 1.04
C PHE A 51 -1.15 7.05 1.99
N GLN A 52 -1.64 8.24 1.62
CA GLN A 52 -1.45 9.49 2.34
C GLN A 52 0.03 9.69 2.70
N PHE A 53 0.87 9.68 1.67
CA PHE A 53 2.31 9.88 1.80
C PHE A 53 2.64 11.14 2.60
N ASP A 54 3.37 10.98 3.68
CA ASP A 54 3.90 12.04 4.50
C ASP A 54 5.44 11.99 4.43
N TYR A 55 6.07 11.17 5.29
CA TYR A 55 7.52 10.98 5.22
C TYR A 55 7.97 10.40 3.88
N GLN A 56 7.11 9.60 3.21
CA GLN A 56 7.40 8.99 1.92
C GLN A 56 7.39 9.97 0.76
N LYS A 57 6.71 11.11 0.91
CA LYS A 57 6.39 12.02 -0.19
C LYS A 57 7.60 12.47 -1.02
N PRO A 58 8.69 12.98 -0.42
CA PRO A 58 9.84 13.39 -1.22
C PRO A 58 10.50 12.24 -1.98
N TYR A 59 10.50 11.05 -1.40
CA TYR A 59 11.05 9.84 -2.04
C TYR A 59 10.17 9.40 -3.20
N TYR A 60 8.86 9.54 -3.08
CA TYR A 60 7.93 9.21 -4.14
C TYR A 60 8.14 10.10 -5.38
N PHE A 61 8.24 11.42 -5.21
CA PHE A 61 8.46 12.32 -6.33
C PHE A 61 9.83 12.12 -6.97
N LYS A 62 10.85 11.79 -6.21
CA LYS A 62 12.15 11.38 -6.74
C LYS A 62 12.05 10.10 -7.58
N TYR A 63 11.27 9.14 -7.10
CA TYR A 63 11.02 7.88 -7.80
C TYR A 63 10.37 8.13 -9.18
N LEU A 64 9.36 8.99 -9.22
CA LEU A 64 8.71 9.36 -10.47
C LEU A 64 9.72 9.93 -11.48
N GLU A 65 10.54 10.86 -11.00
CA GLU A 65 11.55 11.50 -11.85
C GLU A 65 12.57 10.49 -12.37
N LYS A 66 13.10 9.67 -11.49
CA LYS A 66 14.10 8.66 -11.83
C LYS A 66 13.57 7.62 -12.84
N GLU A 67 12.34 7.17 -12.65
CA GLU A 67 11.73 6.14 -13.48
C GLU A 67 11.01 6.71 -14.70
N GLY A 68 10.93 8.04 -14.85
CA GLY A 68 10.22 8.67 -15.96
C GLY A 68 8.72 8.42 -15.93
N LEU A 69 8.13 8.38 -14.72
CA LEU A 69 6.72 8.09 -14.53
C LEU A 69 5.93 9.34 -14.18
N ASN A 70 4.68 9.36 -14.61
CA ASN A 70 3.70 10.35 -14.15
C ASN A 70 3.07 9.88 -12.84
N ASP A 71 2.61 10.83 -12.03
CA ASP A 71 1.83 10.51 -10.84
C ASP A 71 0.50 9.86 -11.24
N SER A 72 0.21 8.72 -10.63
CA SER A 72 -0.99 7.93 -10.90
C SER A 72 -1.20 6.94 -9.75
N ALA A 73 -2.37 6.33 -9.70
CA ALA A 73 -2.61 5.24 -8.76
C ALA A 73 -1.58 4.12 -8.96
N GLU A 74 -1.30 3.76 -10.21
CA GLU A 74 -0.32 2.72 -10.51
C GLU A 74 1.07 3.09 -10.03
N SER A 75 1.54 4.31 -10.30
CA SER A 75 2.85 4.76 -9.83
C SER A 75 2.97 4.73 -8.31
N GLN A 76 1.92 5.09 -7.60
CA GLN A 76 1.89 5.03 -6.14
C GLN A 76 1.97 3.59 -5.62
N VAL A 77 1.26 2.67 -6.25
CA VAL A 77 1.34 1.25 -5.91
C VAL A 77 2.72 0.67 -6.25
N MET A 78 3.28 1.03 -7.41
CA MET A 78 4.63 0.59 -7.80
C MET A 78 5.69 1.05 -6.79
N PHE A 79 5.61 2.30 -6.37
CA PHE A 79 6.53 2.85 -5.36
C PHE A 79 6.42 2.08 -4.04
N MET A 80 5.21 1.82 -3.58
CA MET A 80 4.98 1.03 -2.36
C MET A 80 5.56 -0.38 -2.51
N ALA A 81 5.29 -1.04 -3.63
CA ALA A 81 5.80 -2.38 -3.88
C ALA A 81 7.33 -2.42 -3.93
N ASP A 82 7.97 -1.40 -4.52
CA ASP A 82 9.43 -1.28 -4.51
C ASP A 82 9.96 -1.16 -3.07
N ALA A 83 9.33 -0.34 -2.25
CA ALA A 83 9.74 -0.19 -0.84
C ALA A 83 9.65 -1.50 -0.06
N VAL A 84 8.65 -2.33 -0.36
CA VAL A 84 8.44 -3.61 0.33
C VAL A 84 9.36 -4.71 -0.20
N TYR A 85 9.55 -4.80 -1.50
CA TYR A 85 10.18 -5.97 -2.13
C TYR A 85 11.60 -5.76 -2.64
N ASN A 86 12.08 -4.52 -2.76
CA ASN A 86 13.45 -4.29 -3.18
C ASN A 86 14.40 -4.60 -2.01
N ASN A 87 15.13 -5.69 -2.14
CA ASN A 87 16.10 -6.13 -1.13
C ASN A 87 17.56 -5.85 -1.56
N LYS A 88 17.76 -5.07 -2.64
CA LYS A 88 19.07 -4.89 -3.24
C LYS A 88 19.85 -3.76 -2.59
N SER A 89 21.16 -3.97 -2.53
CA SER A 89 22.13 -2.96 -2.11
C SER A 89 23.18 -2.82 -3.20
N ASP A 90 23.83 -1.64 -3.26
CA ASP A 90 24.96 -1.43 -4.16
C ASP A 90 26.26 -2.06 -3.61
N ALA A 91 27.37 -1.88 -4.32
CA ALA A 91 28.66 -2.45 -3.95
C ALA A 91 29.17 -1.93 -2.60
N GLU A 92 28.74 -0.73 -2.19
CA GLU A 92 29.11 -0.10 -0.91
C GLU A 92 28.13 -0.46 0.21
N GLY A 93 27.12 -1.28 -0.06
CA GLY A 93 26.13 -1.69 0.93
C GLY A 93 24.96 -0.74 1.12
N ASN A 94 24.82 0.27 0.26
CA ASN A 94 23.69 1.21 0.32
C ASN A 94 22.46 0.60 -0.34
N TYR A 95 21.31 0.76 0.30
CA TYR A 95 20.04 0.31 -0.23
C TYR A 95 19.72 1.02 -1.55
N THR A 96 19.27 0.28 -2.56
CA THR A 96 19.03 0.81 -3.91
C THR A 96 17.56 1.11 -4.23
N GLY A 97 16.64 0.76 -3.33
CA GLY A 97 15.22 1.03 -3.52
C GLY A 97 14.88 2.51 -3.35
N ALA A 98 13.66 2.87 -3.76
CA ALA A 98 13.19 4.24 -3.71
C ALA A 98 12.99 4.77 -2.29
N LEU A 99 12.59 3.90 -1.36
CA LEU A 99 12.34 4.25 0.04
C LEU A 99 12.88 3.14 0.94
N ASP A 100 13.83 3.47 1.80
CA ASP A 100 14.37 2.51 2.76
C ASP A 100 13.53 2.49 4.04
N LEU A 101 12.73 1.43 4.19
CA LEU A 101 11.95 1.19 5.41
C LEU A 101 12.80 0.60 6.54
N GLY A 102 14.05 0.21 6.22
CA GLY A 102 14.88 -0.59 7.10
C GLY A 102 14.64 -2.08 6.87
N GLY A 103 15.71 -2.87 6.95
CA GLY A 103 15.64 -4.31 6.71
C GLY A 103 14.61 -5.05 7.57
N PRO A 104 14.59 -4.83 8.90
CA PRO A 104 13.60 -5.50 9.76
C PRO A 104 12.15 -5.17 9.40
N ALA A 105 11.83 -3.89 9.12
CA ALA A 105 10.48 -3.48 8.73
C ALA A 105 10.08 -4.09 7.39
N ARG A 106 10.99 -4.05 6.42
CA ARG A 106 10.77 -4.61 5.09
C ARG A 106 10.46 -6.11 5.16
N LYS A 107 11.27 -6.85 5.93
CA LYS A 107 11.08 -8.29 6.13
C LYS A 107 9.76 -8.60 6.85
N ALA A 108 9.39 -7.81 7.84
CA ALA A 108 8.13 -8.00 8.55
C ALA A 108 6.93 -7.83 7.62
N ILE A 109 6.96 -6.82 6.76
CA ILE A 109 5.89 -6.60 5.77
C ILE A 109 5.86 -7.77 4.77
N GLN A 110 7.00 -8.17 4.23
CA GLN A 110 7.09 -9.30 3.30
C GLN A 110 6.51 -10.57 3.92
N LYS A 111 6.86 -10.86 5.16
CA LYS A 111 6.35 -12.04 5.87
C LYS A 111 4.83 -11.99 6.01
N SER A 112 4.30 -10.85 6.44
CA SER A 112 2.83 -10.68 6.58
C SER A 112 2.13 -10.85 5.23
N PHE A 113 2.71 -10.33 4.15
CA PHE A 113 2.14 -10.43 2.81
C PHE A 113 2.10 -11.87 2.29
N ASN A 114 3.12 -12.66 2.63
CA ASN A 114 3.25 -14.03 2.14
C ASN A 114 2.45 -15.03 2.97
N GLU A 115 2.37 -14.86 4.28
CA GLU A 115 1.84 -15.90 5.18
C GLU A 115 0.96 -15.38 6.32
N GLY A 116 0.76 -14.08 6.44
CA GLY A 116 -0.05 -13.52 7.52
C GLY A 116 -1.55 -13.63 7.25
N SER A 117 -2.34 -13.53 8.32
CA SER A 117 -3.79 -13.34 8.20
C SER A 117 -4.09 -11.94 7.65
N THR A 118 -5.33 -11.70 7.24
CA THR A 118 -5.77 -10.35 6.86
C THR A 118 -5.51 -9.34 7.97
N ALA A 119 -5.76 -9.71 9.22
CA ALA A 119 -5.47 -8.84 10.37
C ALA A 119 -3.97 -8.56 10.51
N ASP A 120 -3.11 -9.58 10.32
CA ASP A 120 -1.65 -9.41 10.38
C ASP A 120 -1.16 -8.43 9.31
N VAL A 121 -1.62 -8.59 8.08
CA VAL A 121 -1.29 -7.68 6.97
C VAL A 121 -1.74 -6.26 7.31
N THR A 122 -2.97 -6.10 7.76
CA THR A 122 -3.55 -4.80 8.08
C THR A 122 -2.72 -4.07 9.15
N LYS A 123 -2.39 -4.75 10.22
CA LYS A 123 -1.61 -4.18 11.34
C LYS A 123 -0.18 -3.88 10.94
N THR A 124 0.49 -4.85 10.33
CA THR A 124 1.91 -4.71 9.97
C THR A 124 2.12 -3.62 8.94
N PHE A 125 1.26 -3.54 7.92
CA PHE A 125 1.34 -2.49 6.90
C PHE A 125 1.10 -1.12 7.52
N SER A 126 0.11 -0.98 8.39
CA SER A 126 -0.14 0.27 9.10
C SER A 126 1.07 0.71 9.93
N GLU A 127 1.63 -0.20 10.72
CA GLU A 127 2.72 0.13 11.65
C GLU A 127 4.05 0.37 10.94
N LYS A 128 4.36 -0.39 9.90
CA LYS A 128 5.68 -0.40 9.28
C LYS A 128 5.78 0.42 8.01
N TYR A 129 4.69 0.59 7.28
CA TYR A 129 4.66 1.37 6.04
C TYR A 129 3.95 2.70 6.20
N GLU A 130 2.70 2.71 6.65
CA GLU A 130 1.90 3.93 6.78
C GLU A 130 2.40 4.83 7.91
N LYS A 131 2.74 4.28 9.05
CA LYS A 131 3.24 4.97 10.25
C LYS A 131 2.37 6.19 10.62
N PRO A 132 1.04 6.01 10.73
CA PRO A 132 0.15 7.15 10.96
C PRO A 132 0.34 7.72 12.37
N SER A 133 0.15 9.04 12.51
CA SER A 133 0.16 9.69 13.84
C SER A 133 -1.00 9.21 14.71
N LYS A 134 -2.13 8.90 14.08
CA LYS A 134 -3.28 8.25 14.71
C LYS A 134 -3.51 6.90 14.03
N PRO A 135 -3.25 5.78 14.72
CA PRO A 135 -3.33 4.47 14.10
C PRO A 135 -4.70 4.09 13.55
N ASN A 136 -5.79 4.46 14.23
CA ASN A 136 -7.15 4.09 13.83
C ASN A 136 -7.27 2.60 13.49
N MET A 137 -6.64 1.76 14.32
CA MET A 137 -6.51 0.32 14.01
C MET A 137 -7.87 -0.37 13.96
N ASP A 138 -8.82 0.01 14.80
CA ASP A 138 -10.15 -0.58 14.79
C ASP A 138 -10.86 -0.33 13.46
N GLU A 139 -10.74 0.88 12.89
CA GLU A 139 -11.30 1.22 11.58
C GLU A 139 -10.62 0.42 10.47
N ARG A 140 -9.30 0.27 10.53
CA ARG A 140 -8.54 -0.50 9.53
C ARG A 140 -8.93 -1.97 9.55
N LEU A 141 -9.03 -2.55 10.75
CA LEU A 141 -9.43 -3.96 10.91
C LEU A 141 -10.88 -4.19 10.47
N LYS A 142 -11.77 -3.25 10.76
CA LYS A 142 -13.15 -3.34 10.29
C LYS A 142 -13.23 -3.25 8.77
N SER A 143 -12.50 -2.34 8.16
CA SER A 143 -12.43 -2.25 6.70
C SER A 143 -11.89 -3.53 6.09
N ALA A 144 -10.87 -4.12 6.69
CA ALA A 144 -10.31 -5.40 6.23
C ALA A 144 -11.34 -6.52 6.29
N GLU A 145 -12.12 -6.58 7.37
CA GLU A 145 -13.18 -7.55 7.53
C GLU A 145 -14.27 -7.39 6.46
N ASP A 146 -14.65 -6.15 6.16
CA ASP A 146 -15.62 -5.84 5.12
C ASP A 146 -15.11 -6.23 3.73
N PHE A 147 -13.85 -5.94 3.42
CA PHE A 147 -13.26 -6.31 2.13
C PHE A 147 -13.02 -7.80 1.97
N ASP A 148 -12.80 -8.54 3.05
CA ASP A 148 -12.60 -10.00 3.01
C ASP A 148 -13.78 -10.71 2.35
N LYS A 149 -14.98 -10.15 2.45
CA LYS A 149 -16.19 -10.70 1.81
C LYS A 149 -16.10 -10.73 0.30
N PHE A 150 -15.20 -9.93 -0.29
CA PHE A 150 -15.04 -9.80 -1.74
C PHE A 150 -13.68 -10.33 -2.22
N LYS A 151 -12.96 -11.04 -1.39
CA LYS A 151 -11.57 -11.46 -1.64
C LYS A 151 -11.40 -12.21 -2.97
N GLY A 152 -12.34 -13.06 -3.34
CA GLY A 152 -12.30 -13.79 -4.61
C GLY A 152 -12.35 -12.89 -5.84
N LEU A 153 -12.98 -11.72 -5.73
CA LEU A 153 -13.08 -10.76 -6.83
C LEU A 153 -11.76 -10.02 -7.06
N PHE A 154 -10.95 -9.86 -6.02
CA PHE A 154 -9.67 -9.14 -6.13
C PHE A 154 -8.63 -9.95 -6.90
N THR A 155 -8.69 -11.26 -6.80
CA THR A 155 -7.67 -12.17 -7.30
C THR A 155 -7.99 -12.76 -8.65
N ASN A 156 -9.24 -12.67 -9.09
CA ASN A 156 -9.68 -13.13 -10.38
C ASN A 156 -10.68 -12.15 -11.01
N PRO A 157 -10.21 -10.99 -11.49
CA PRO A 157 -11.08 -9.98 -12.07
C PRO A 157 -11.86 -10.46 -13.29
N LEU A 158 -11.38 -11.50 -13.98
CA LEU A 158 -12.08 -12.08 -15.13
C LEU A 158 -13.32 -12.88 -14.72
N SER A 159 -13.48 -13.21 -13.45
CA SER A 159 -14.66 -13.90 -12.93
C SER A 159 -15.78 -12.95 -12.52
N LEU A 160 -15.58 -11.64 -12.65
CA LEU A 160 -16.61 -10.65 -12.37
C LEU A 160 -17.76 -10.77 -13.36
N PRO A 161 -19.03 -10.75 -12.88
CA PRO A 161 -20.18 -10.77 -13.75
C PRO A 161 -20.29 -9.51 -14.62
#